data_fae296f04ddc2bbcdd4d9dbbc3f4e256
#
_entry.id   fae296f04ddc2bbcdd4d9dbbc3f4e256
#
_cell.length_a   1.000
_cell.length_b   1.000
_cell.length_c   1.000
_cell.angle_alpha   90.00
_cell.angle_beta   90.00
_cell.angle_gamma   90.00
#
_symmetry.space_group_name_H-M   'P 1'
#
loop_
_entity.id
_entity.type
_entity.pdbx_description
1 polymer ?
#
loop_
_entity_poly.entity_id
_entity_poly.type
_entity_poly.pdbx_seq_one_letter_code
_entity_poly.pdbx_strand_id
1 'polypeptide(L)'
;MAVVEYEQRGPIVIITMNRPERRNAMSRDLMLGLAESWQQFAKDPQARIAILTGTGNTFCSGMDIKERLASGEAGLGIPELPVRDLFWHQELDKPTIAAVNGYAFGGGFYFASYSDFRVAIPSALFEITEVAHGMAVGHDVVLLRENLPYAIAAELAAGGRVTAERLYQVGFINRLAEPGKLLETAVTFAEEILRRPPLAVDYNLRLLRALSRLPTPTAISDRAKQYNEKLQHSEDLKESLRAFLEHRSPVYRGR
;
A
#
# COMPACT_ATOMS: atom_id res chain seq x y z
N MET A 1 8.95 13.78 -16.58
CA MET A 1 9.35 12.38 -16.28
C MET A 1 8.09 11.58 -16.05
N ALA A 2 8.09 10.28 -16.36
CA ALA A 2 6.93 9.43 -16.08
C ALA A 2 6.73 9.35 -14.56
N VAL A 3 5.47 9.37 -14.12
CA VAL A 3 5.11 9.26 -12.68
C VAL A 3 5.23 7.83 -12.15
N VAL A 4 5.28 6.86 -13.05
CA VAL A 4 5.60 5.45 -12.77
C VAL A 4 6.64 5.01 -13.79
N GLU A 5 7.69 4.34 -13.34
CA GLU A 5 8.71 3.74 -14.18
C GLU A 5 8.57 2.23 -14.14
N TYR A 6 8.70 1.59 -15.32
CA TYR A 6 8.64 0.15 -15.48
C TYR A 6 9.97 -0.32 -16.08
N GLU A 7 10.74 -1.05 -15.31
CA GLU A 7 12.03 -1.61 -15.72
C GLU A 7 11.96 -3.14 -15.68
N GLN A 8 12.36 -3.80 -16.73
CA GLN A 8 12.44 -5.26 -16.79
C GLN A 8 13.89 -5.73 -16.78
N ARG A 9 14.27 -6.55 -15.81
CA ARG A 9 15.57 -7.19 -15.67
C ARG A 9 15.39 -8.71 -15.78
N GLY A 10 15.35 -9.21 -16.99
CA GLY A 10 15.04 -10.62 -17.23
C GLY A 10 13.65 -10.98 -16.68
N PRO A 11 13.53 -11.96 -15.75
CA PRO A 11 12.24 -12.34 -15.18
C PRO A 11 11.75 -11.42 -14.05
N ILE A 12 12.56 -10.44 -13.62
CA ILE A 12 12.23 -9.49 -12.55
C ILE A 12 11.78 -8.18 -13.17
N VAL A 13 10.64 -7.68 -12.75
CA VAL A 13 10.12 -6.35 -13.10
C VAL A 13 10.24 -5.43 -11.89
N ILE A 14 10.75 -4.22 -12.10
CA ILE A 14 10.80 -3.17 -11.09
C ILE A 14 9.82 -2.09 -11.49
N ILE A 15 8.82 -1.86 -10.65
CA ILE A 15 7.83 -0.79 -10.82
C ILE A 15 8.14 0.27 -9.78
N THR A 16 8.48 1.48 -10.24
CA THR A 16 8.91 2.56 -9.36
C THR A 16 7.91 3.70 -9.39
N MET A 17 7.35 4.04 -8.23
CA MET A 17 6.57 5.26 -8.05
C MET A 17 7.52 6.46 -8.08
N ASN A 18 7.36 7.37 -9.03
CA ASN A 18 8.33 8.43 -9.33
C ASN A 18 7.72 9.83 -9.25
N ARG A 19 7.28 10.20 -8.03
CA ARG A 19 6.82 11.54 -7.65
C ARG A 19 7.47 11.98 -6.32
N PRO A 20 8.83 12.01 -6.22
CA PRO A 20 9.50 12.25 -4.93
C PRO A 20 9.17 13.63 -4.34
N GLU A 21 8.92 14.64 -5.16
CA GLU A 21 8.51 16.00 -4.75
C GLU A 21 7.11 16.02 -4.09
N ARG A 22 6.31 14.99 -4.31
CA ARG A 22 5.00 14.74 -3.68
C ARG A 22 5.03 13.52 -2.77
N ARG A 23 6.22 13.04 -2.37
CA ARG A 23 6.39 11.85 -1.52
C ARG A 23 5.67 10.63 -2.07
N ASN A 24 5.65 10.47 -3.40
CA ASN A 24 4.96 9.41 -4.12
C ASN A 24 3.47 9.28 -3.73
N ALA A 25 2.81 10.41 -3.43
CA ALA A 25 1.38 10.42 -3.11
C ALA A 25 0.54 9.92 -4.29
N MET A 26 -0.52 9.19 -3.98
CA MET A 26 -1.44 8.54 -4.92
C MET A 26 -2.31 9.59 -5.61
N SER A 27 -1.82 10.15 -6.72
CA SER A 27 -2.59 10.95 -7.67
C SER A 27 -3.30 10.03 -8.67
N ARG A 28 -4.25 10.58 -9.43
CA ARG A 28 -4.90 9.85 -10.52
C ARG A 28 -3.87 9.30 -11.53
N ASP A 29 -2.89 10.12 -11.90
CA ASP A 29 -1.86 9.72 -12.87
C ASP A 29 -0.95 8.60 -12.33
N LEU A 30 -0.56 8.67 -11.05
CA LEU A 30 0.21 7.61 -10.42
C LEU A 30 -0.58 6.30 -10.38
N MET A 31 -1.84 6.35 -9.98
CA MET A 31 -2.70 5.17 -9.90
C MET A 31 -2.94 4.56 -11.29
N LEU A 32 -3.14 5.39 -12.32
CA LEU A 32 -3.27 4.92 -13.70
C LEU A 32 -1.98 4.26 -14.19
N GLY A 33 -0.83 4.91 -14.00
CA GLY A 33 0.47 4.35 -14.39
C GLY A 33 0.79 3.03 -13.67
N LEU A 34 0.41 2.89 -12.40
CA LEU A 34 0.51 1.62 -11.68
C LEU A 34 -0.42 0.56 -12.28
N ALA A 35 -1.69 0.89 -12.54
CA ALA A 35 -2.64 -0.04 -13.13
C ALA A 35 -2.17 -0.56 -14.51
N GLU A 36 -1.65 0.33 -15.37
CA GLU A 36 -1.06 -0.03 -16.66
C GLU A 36 0.18 -0.94 -16.50
N SER A 37 1.07 -0.61 -15.54
CA SER A 37 2.26 -1.39 -15.23
C SER A 37 1.90 -2.81 -14.75
N TRP A 38 0.89 -2.94 -13.90
CA TRP A 38 0.40 -4.23 -13.43
C TRP A 38 -0.25 -5.05 -14.55
N GLN A 39 -0.97 -4.42 -15.47
CA GLN A 39 -1.49 -5.08 -16.68
C GLN A 39 -0.37 -5.58 -17.59
N GLN A 40 0.66 -4.77 -17.80
CA GLN A 40 1.84 -5.17 -18.57
C GLN A 40 2.54 -6.35 -17.91
N PHE A 41 2.83 -6.29 -16.60
CA PHE A 41 3.45 -7.37 -15.85
C PHE A 41 2.63 -8.67 -15.91
N ALA A 42 1.32 -8.59 -15.75
CA ALA A 42 0.44 -9.76 -15.79
C ALA A 42 0.47 -10.48 -17.14
N LYS A 43 0.48 -9.72 -18.23
CA LYS A 43 0.43 -10.24 -19.60
C LYS A 43 1.77 -10.75 -20.15
N ASP A 44 2.89 -10.27 -19.61
CA ASP A 44 4.22 -10.68 -20.09
C ASP A 44 4.61 -12.07 -19.57
N PRO A 45 4.73 -13.09 -20.44
CA PRO A 45 5.11 -14.44 -20.01
C PRO A 45 6.56 -14.56 -19.52
N GLN A 46 7.43 -13.59 -19.84
CA GLN A 46 8.82 -13.56 -19.40
C GLN A 46 8.95 -12.94 -18.01
N ALA A 47 8.04 -12.06 -17.64
CA ALA A 47 8.01 -11.45 -16.31
C ALA A 47 7.43 -12.43 -15.27
N ARG A 48 8.19 -12.73 -14.22
CA ARG A 48 7.86 -13.78 -13.26
C ARG A 48 7.62 -13.25 -11.84
N ILE A 49 8.24 -12.13 -11.48
CA ILE A 49 8.11 -11.50 -10.17
C ILE A 49 8.24 -9.98 -10.33
N ALA A 50 7.44 -9.22 -9.60
CA ALA A 50 7.52 -7.78 -9.60
C ALA A 50 7.99 -7.23 -8.25
N ILE A 51 8.81 -6.16 -8.29
CA ILE A 51 9.24 -5.37 -7.14
C ILE A 51 8.61 -3.99 -7.28
N LEU A 52 7.80 -3.58 -6.30
CA LEU A 52 7.25 -2.23 -6.20
C LEU A 52 8.11 -1.41 -5.24
N THR A 53 8.53 -0.22 -5.66
CA THR A 53 9.31 0.70 -4.82
C THR A 53 8.95 2.16 -5.10
N GLY A 54 9.55 3.11 -4.36
CA GLY A 54 9.39 4.54 -4.57
C GLY A 54 10.72 5.25 -4.77
N THR A 55 10.75 6.34 -5.53
CA THR A 55 11.92 7.22 -5.62
C THR A 55 12.06 8.09 -4.36
N GLY A 56 13.29 8.53 -4.10
CA GLY A 56 13.61 9.39 -2.95
C GLY A 56 13.62 8.63 -1.63
N ASN A 57 13.14 9.27 -0.57
CA ASN A 57 13.14 8.76 0.80
C ASN A 57 11.73 8.34 1.30
N THR A 58 10.80 8.15 0.40
CA THR A 58 9.41 7.77 0.72
C THR A 58 8.95 6.69 -0.24
N PHE A 59 8.38 5.62 0.29
CA PHE A 59 7.73 4.60 -0.51
C PHE A 59 6.46 5.18 -1.12
N CYS A 60 5.46 5.50 -0.29
CA CYS A 60 4.24 6.19 -0.68
C CYS A 60 3.59 6.82 0.55
N SER A 61 3.21 8.09 0.46
CA SER A 61 2.59 8.84 1.57
C SER A 61 1.06 8.74 1.62
N GLY A 62 0.47 7.85 0.82
CA GLY A 62 -0.99 7.72 0.74
C GLY A 62 -1.60 8.64 -0.31
N MET A 63 -2.87 8.97 -0.15
CA MET A 63 -3.65 9.77 -1.10
C MET A 63 -3.09 11.18 -1.30
N ASP A 64 -3.08 11.68 -2.54
CA ASP A 64 -2.80 13.09 -2.83
C ASP A 64 -4.03 13.95 -2.47
N ILE A 65 -4.10 14.35 -1.19
CA ILE A 65 -5.22 15.13 -0.64
C ILE A 65 -5.41 16.46 -1.38
N LYS A 66 -4.32 17.09 -1.83
CA LYS A 66 -4.39 18.36 -2.56
C LYS A 66 -5.08 18.19 -3.91
N GLU A 67 -4.71 17.16 -4.65
CA GLU A 67 -5.34 16.83 -5.93
C GLU A 67 -6.81 16.46 -5.72
N ARG A 68 -7.10 15.66 -4.71
CA ARG A 68 -8.46 15.21 -4.40
C ARG A 68 -9.40 16.38 -4.03
N LEU A 69 -8.94 17.32 -3.23
CA LEU A 69 -9.71 18.50 -2.91
C LEU A 69 -9.93 19.41 -4.14
N ALA A 70 -8.93 19.51 -5.02
CA ALA A 70 -9.02 20.30 -6.25
C ALA A 70 -9.99 19.70 -7.29
N SER A 71 -10.14 18.38 -7.33
CA SER A 71 -11.06 17.71 -8.27
C SER A 71 -12.54 17.88 -7.90
N GLY A 72 -12.85 18.34 -6.69
CA GLY A 72 -14.24 18.47 -6.20
C GLY A 72 -14.96 17.15 -5.99
N GLU A 73 -14.28 16.03 -6.14
CA GLU A 73 -14.86 14.70 -5.91
C GLU A 73 -15.14 14.48 -4.42
N ALA A 74 -16.36 14.11 -4.10
CA ALA A 74 -16.73 13.77 -2.74
C ALA A 74 -16.05 12.47 -2.27
N GLY A 75 -15.47 12.52 -1.05
CA GLY A 75 -14.88 11.36 -0.42
C GLY A 75 -13.41 11.12 -0.76
N LEU A 76 -12.78 10.26 0.03
CA LEU A 76 -11.36 9.91 -0.04
C LEU A 76 -11.17 8.50 -0.62
N GLY A 77 -11.94 8.15 -1.64
CA GLY A 77 -11.83 6.87 -2.37
C GLY A 77 -10.75 6.89 -3.45
N ILE A 78 -10.38 5.70 -3.93
CA ILE A 78 -9.52 5.58 -5.09
C ILE A 78 -10.27 6.09 -6.32
N PRO A 79 -9.63 6.88 -7.21
CA PRO A 79 -10.27 7.36 -8.41
C PRO A 79 -10.70 6.19 -9.30
N GLU A 80 -11.85 6.32 -9.96
CA GLU A 80 -12.23 5.37 -11.00
C GLU A 80 -11.24 5.48 -12.16
N LEU A 81 -10.64 4.36 -12.54
CA LEU A 81 -9.62 4.29 -13.59
C LEU A 81 -10.19 3.61 -14.84
N PRO A 82 -9.76 4.03 -16.03
CA PRO A 82 -10.15 3.37 -17.29
C PRO A 82 -9.52 1.99 -17.45
N VAL A 83 -8.50 1.68 -16.64
CA VAL A 83 -7.79 0.40 -16.62
C VAL A 83 -7.95 -0.23 -15.25
N ARG A 84 -8.31 -1.52 -15.22
CA ARG A 84 -8.44 -2.25 -13.96
C ARG A 84 -7.06 -2.46 -13.32
N ASP A 85 -6.90 -1.98 -12.10
CA ASP A 85 -5.70 -2.20 -11.31
C ASP A 85 -5.74 -3.61 -10.69
N LEU A 86 -5.00 -4.54 -11.32
CA LEU A 86 -4.96 -5.94 -10.90
C LEU A 86 -4.31 -6.11 -9.53
N PHE A 87 -3.34 -5.28 -9.16
CA PHE A 87 -2.69 -5.33 -7.86
C PHE A 87 -3.63 -4.83 -6.76
N TRP A 88 -4.23 -3.67 -6.96
CA TRP A 88 -5.15 -3.10 -5.99
C TRP A 88 -6.37 -3.98 -5.73
N HIS A 89 -6.86 -4.64 -6.77
CA HIS A 89 -7.95 -5.62 -6.66
C HIS A 89 -7.46 -7.02 -6.27
N GLN A 90 -6.15 -7.19 -6.05
CA GLN A 90 -5.52 -8.46 -5.69
C GLN A 90 -5.82 -9.60 -6.68
N GLU A 91 -5.81 -9.27 -7.96
CA GLU A 91 -6.08 -10.18 -9.07
C GLU A 91 -4.79 -10.63 -9.79
N LEU A 92 -3.61 -10.22 -9.30
CA LEU A 92 -2.34 -10.69 -9.83
C LEU A 92 -2.09 -12.14 -9.43
N ASP A 93 -1.71 -12.93 -10.42
CA ASP A 93 -1.36 -14.34 -10.20
C ASP A 93 0.12 -14.55 -9.84
N LYS A 94 0.97 -13.60 -10.24
CA LYS A 94 2.43 -13.67 -10.07
C LYS A 94 2.88 -13.05 -8.74
N PRO A 95 4.03 -13.49 -8.18
CA PRO A 95 4.58 -12.96 -6.95
C PRO A 95 4.92 -11.47 -7.01
N THR A 96 4.78 -10.79 -5.88
CA THR A 96 5.10 -9.37 -5.72
C THR A 96 5.90 -9.11 -4.46
N ILE A 97 6.87 -8.19 -4.53
CA ILE A 97 7.68 -7.71 -3.40
C ILE A 97 7.50 -6.20 -3.26
N ALA A 98 7.16 -5.72 -2.08
CA ALA A 98 7.29 -4.31 -1.75
C ALA A 98 8.70 -4.02 -1.22
N ALA A 99 9.44 -3.14 -1.88
CA ALA A 99 10.73 -2.63 -1.43
C ALA A 99 10.54 -1.24 -0.82
N VAL A 100 10.42 -1.19 0.52
CA VAL A 100 9.97 -0.01 1.26
C VAL A 100 11.15 0.84 1.68
N ASN A 101 11.38 1.93 0.95
CA ASN A 101 12.52 2.85 1.11
C ASN A 101 12.29 4.00 2.11
N GLY A 102 11.16 4.03 2.82
CA GLY A 102 10.85 5.11 3.75
C GLY A 102 9.40 5.03 4.25
N TYR A 103 8.68 6.14 4.15
CA TYR A 103 7.29 6.21 4.63
C TYR A 103 6.35 5.37 3.77
N ALA A 104 5.60 4.48 4.40
CA ALA A 104 4.50 3.70 3.84
C ALA A 104 3.23 4.06 4.62
N PHE A 105 2.57 5.14 4.22
CA PHE A 105 1.45 5.75 4.94
C PHE A 105 0.14 5.63 4.17
N GLY A 106 -0.97 5.37 4.87
CA GLY A 106 -2.29 5.23 4.26
C GLY A 106 -2.28 4.24 3.09
N GLY A 107 -2.61 4.68 1.87
CA GLY A 107 -2.51 3.84 0.67
C GLY A 107 -1.14 3.22 0.43
N GLY A 108 -0.05 3.85 0.91
CA GLY A 108 1.30 3.25 0.88
C GLY A 108 1.42 2.03 1.81
N PHE A 109 0.75 2.03 2.95
CA PHE A 109 0.65 0.85 3.81
C PHE A 109 -0.08 -0.29 3.08
N TYR A 110 -1.13 0.03 2.29
CA TYR A 110 -1.82 -0.99 1.48
C TYR A 110 -0.92 -1.59 0.42
N PHE A 111 -0.16 -0.79 -0.32
CA PHE A 111 0.78 -1.32 -1.31
C PHE A 111 1.77 -2.31 -0.68
N ALA A 112 2.26 -2.00 0.52
CA ALA A 112 3.11 -2.93 1.25
C ALA A 112 2.36 -4.18 1.71
N SER A 113 1.13 -4.03 2.20
CA SER A 113 0.31 -5.14 2.74
C SER A 113 -0.21 -6.09 1.65
N TYR A 114 -0.52 -5.57 0.46
CA TYR A 114 -1.01 -6.37 -0.68
C TYR A 114 0.11 -7.11 -1.41
N SER A 115 1.37 -6.69 -1.24
CA SER A 115 2.51 -7.44 -1.75
C SER A 115 2.66 -8.76 -0.98
N ASP A 116 3.05 -9.83 -1.66
CA ASP A 116 3.29 -11.11 -1.01
C ASP A 116 4.46 -11.03 -0.03
N PHE A 117 5.48 -10.29 -0.42
CA PHE A 117 6.71 -10.14 0.35
C PHE A 117 7.06 -8.67 0.56
N ARG A 118 7.79 -8.39 1.63
CA ARG A 118 8.23 -7.05 2.02
C ARG A 118 9.71 -7.04 2.38
N VAL A 119 10.45 -6.15 1.72
CA VAL A 119 11.82 -5.80 2.06
C VAL A 119 11.83 -4.33 2.44
N ALA A 120 12.44 -3.94 3.55
CA ALA A 120 12.40 -2.56 3.99
C ALA A 120 13.75 -2.13 4.59
N ILE A 121 14.04 -0.83 4.57
CA ILE A 121 15.10 -0.28 5.43
C ILE A 121 14.60 -0.26 6.88
N PRO A 122 15.44 -0.48 7.91
CA PRO A 122 15.01 -0.55 9.30
C PRO A 122 14.23 0.69 9.78
N SER A 123 14.62 1.87 9.30
CA SER A 123 14.01 3.16 9.64
C SER A 123 12.73 3.48 8.88
N ALA A 124 12.30 2.65 7.93
CA ALA A 124 11.02 2.86 7.25
C ALA A 124 9.87 2.85 8.25
N LEU A 125 8.88 3.72 8.02
CA LEU A 125 7.76 3.93 8.92
C LEU A 125 6.44 3.56 8.25
N PHE A 126 5.60 2.88 9.00
CA PHE A 126 4.27 2.43 8.60
C PHE A 126 3.22 3.10 9.48
N GLU A 127 2.17 3.63 8.86
CA GLU A 127 1.09 4.33 9.56
C GLU A 127 -0.21 4.24 8.76
N ILE A 128 -1.32 4.09 9.45
CA ILE A 128 -2.67 4.24 8.89
C ILE A 128 -3.11 5.67 9.15
N THR A 129 -2.87 6.55 8.18
CA THR A 129 -3.08 8.00 8.31
C THR A 129 -4.55 8.40 8.25
N GLU A 130 -5.43 7.53 7.77
CA GLU A 130 -6.87 7.74 7.66
C GLU A 130 -7.51 8.10 9.00
N VAL A 131 -7.02 7.50 10.08
CA VAL A 131 -7.50 7.78 11.46
C VAL A 131 -7.26 9.23 11.85
N ALA A 132 -6.11 9.81 11.48
CA ALA A 132 -5.81 11.22 11.75
C ALA A 132 -6.76 12.18 11.01
N HIS A 133 -7.43 11.70 9.96
CA HIS A 133 -8.42 12.46 9.18
C HIS A 133 -9.87 12.10 9.55
N GLY A 134 -10.09 11.41 10.66
CA GLY A 134 -11.43 11.04 11.14
C GLY A 134 -12.11 9.97 10.30
N MET A 135 -11.33 9.17 9.58
CA MET A 135 -11.85 8.07 8.77
C MET A 135 -11.65 6.71 9.43
N ALA A 136 -12.63 5.83 9.28
CA ALA A 136 -12.46 4.44 9.63
C ALA A 136 -11.89 3.66 8.44
N VAL A 137 -10.94 2.78 8.72
CA VAL A 137 -10.27 1.93 7.74
C VAL A 137 -10.96 0.56 7.69
N GLY A 138 -11.84 0.38 6.72
CA GLY A 138 -12.67 -0.83 6.66
C GLY A 138 -11.91 -2.11 6.36
N HIS A 139 -11.34 -2.19 5.19
CA HIS A 139 -10.63 -3.39 4.72
C HIS A 139 -9.30 -3.60 5.43
N ASP A 140 -8.65 -2.53 5.88
CA ASP A 140 -7.32 -2.54 6.51
C ASP A 140 -7.30 -3.25 7.84
N VAL A 141 -8.39 -3.14 8.61
CA VAL A 141 -8.51 -3.85 9.89
C VAL A 141 -8.42 -5.36 9.67
N VAL A 142 -8.94 -5.86 8.54
CA VAL A 142 -8.82 -7.27 8.17
C VAL A 142 -7.36 -7.62 7.88
N LEU A 143 -6.69 -6.83 7.03
CA LEU A 143 -5.28 -7.02 6.71
C LEU A 143 -4.38 -6.95 7.93
N LEU A 144 -4.64 -6.01 8.83
CA LEU A 144 -3.93 -5.91 10.11
C LEU A 144 -4.10 -7.18 10.93
N ARG A 145 -5.35 -7.67 11.05
CA ARG A 145 -5.68 -8.86 11.82
C ARG A 145 -5.02 -10.13 11.28
N GLU A 146 -4.95 -10.26 9.97
CA GLU A 146 -4.38 -11.42 9.29
C GLU A 146 -2.86 -11.44 9.31
N ASN A 147 -2.22 -10.29 9.27
CA ASN A 147 -0.78 -10.19 9.09
C ASN A 147 -0.01 -9.82 10.37
N LEU A 148 -0.68 -9.39 11.45
CA LEU A 148 -0.02 -8.83 12.63
C LEU A 148 -0.59 -9.38 13.94
N PRO A 149 0.26 -9.52 14.98
CA PRO A 149 -0.22 -9.70 16.35
C PRO A 149 -1.15 -8.55 16.76
N TYR A 150 -2.20 -8.87 17.53
CA TYR A 150 -3.25 -7.92 17.90
C TYR A 150 -2.73 -6.59 18.46
N ALA A 151 -1.70 -6.63 19.30
CA ALA A 151 -1.14 -5.41 19.92
C ALA A 151 -0.59 -4.43 18.88
N ILE A 152 0.12 -4.94 17.85
CA ILE A 152 0.66 -4.13 16.75
C ILE A 152 -0.46 -3.68 15.81
N ALA A 153 -1.40 -4.58 15.52
CA ALA A 153 -2.57 -4.26 14.72
C ALA A 153 -3.40 -3.12 15.36
N ALA A 154 -3.63 -3.19 16.66
CA ALA A 154 -4.37 -2.17 17.41
C ALA A 154 -3.64 -0.82 17.44
N GLU A 155 -2.31 -0.84 17.61
CA GLU A 155 -1.49 0.37 17.57
C GLU A 155 -1.59 1.07 16.19
N LEU A 156 -1.45 0.34 15.09
CA LEU A 156 -1.64 0.87 13.74
C LEU A 156 -3.07 1.33 13.48
N ALA A 157 -4.07 0.54 13.89
CA ALA A 157 -5.48 0.87 13.73
C ALA A 157 -5.89 2.14 14.52
N ALA A 158 -5.15 2.47 15.59
CA ALA A 158 -5.32 3.70 16.34
C ALA A 158 -4.53 4.90 15.76
N GLY A 159 -3.87 4.73 14.60
CA GLY A 159 -3.03 5.76 13.97
C GLY A 159 -1.62 5.82 14.54
N GLY A 160 -1.18 4.77 15.23
CA GLY A 160 0.20 4.65 15.71
C GLY A 160 1.18 4.44 14.56
N ARG A 161 2.40 4.93 14.77
CA ARG A 161 3.49 4.83 13.79
C ARG A 161 4.46 3.74 14.22
N VAL A 162 4.69 2.74 13.34
CA VAL A 162 5.52 1.57 13.64
C VAL A 162 6.68 1.48 12.65
N THR A 163 7.88 1.18 13.15
CA THR A 163 9.08 1.02 12.31
C THR A 163 9.11 -0.32 11.60
N ALA A 164 9.80 -0.38 10.44
CA ALA A 164 10.05 -1.63 9.74
C ALA A 164 10.83 -2.64 10.59
N GLU A 165 11.75 -2.18 11.43
CA GLU A 165 12.48 -3.04 12.36
C GLU A 165 11.54 -3.78 13.33
N ARG A 166 10.58 -3.06 13.94
CA ARG A 166 9.58 -3.69 14.81
C ARG A 166 8.65 -4.62 14.05
N LEU A 167 8.27 -4.25 12.81
CA LEU A 167 7.45 -5.09 11.95
C LEU A 167 8.20 -6.35 11.46
N TYR A 168 9.52 -6.27 11.34
CA TYR A 168 10.36 -7.43 11.08
C TYR A 168 10.37 -8.42 12.25
N GLN A 169 10.46 -7.90 13.48
CA GLN A 169 10.44 -8.72 14.70
C GLN A 169 9.14 -9.51 14.87
N VAL A 170 8.04 -9.02 14.32
CA VAL A 170 6.72 -9.69 14.38
C VAL A 170 6.35 -10.44 13.09
N GLY A 171 7.27 -10.51 12.11
CA GLY A 171 7.12 -11.32 10.91
C GLY A 171 6.36 -10.65 9.75
N PHE A 172 6.02 -9.37 9.84
CA PHE A 172 5.38 -8.64 8.74
C PHE A 172 6.38 -8.29 7.62
N ILE A 173 7.60 -7.93 7.96
CA ILE A 173 8.69 -7.69 7.02
C ILE A 173 9.52 -8.96 6.86
N ASN A 174 9.80 -9.38 5.62
CA ASN A 174 10.56 -10.59 5.33
C ASN A 174 12.08 -10.39 5.44
N ARG A 175 12.57 -9.21 5.05
CA ARG A 175 14.01 -8.86 5.07
C ARG A 175 14.18 -7.40 5.45
N LEU A 176 15.20 -7.11 6.25
CA LEU A 176 15.73 -5.75 6.43
C LEU A 176 16.94 -5.56 5.53
N ALA A 177 16.99 -4.43 4.85
CA ALA A 177 18.08 -4.04 3.97
C ALA A 177 18.97 -2.98 4.64
N GLU A 178 20.26 -3.08 4.45
CA GLU A 178 21.19 -2.01 4.80
C GLU A 178 20.86 -0.72 4.03
N PRO A 179 21.17 0.46 4.61
CA PRO A 179 21.03 1.72 3.89
C PRO A 179 21.72 1.70 2.53
N GLY A 180 21.02 2.12 1.49
CA GLY A 180 21.52 2.11 0.11
C GLY A 180 21.45 0.77 -0.62
N LYS A 181 21.13 -0.34 0.06
CA LYS A 181 21.06 -1.69 -0.55
C LYS A 181 19.64 -2.25 -0.69
N LEU A 182 18.61 -1.42 -0.53
CA LEU A 182 17.22 -1.89 -0.53
C LEU A 182 16.86 -2.65 -1.81
N LEU A 183 17.11 -2.06 -2.97
CA LEU A 183 16.76 -2.67 -4.25
C LEU A 183 17.59 -3.92 -4.51
N GLU A 184 18.89 -3.91 -4.18
CA GLU A 184 19.77 -5.08 -4.26
C GLU A 184 19.24 -6.24 -3.41
N THR A 185 18.87 -5.95 -2.16
CA THR A 185 18.27 -6.96 -1.25
C THR A 185 16.95 -7.51 -1.79
N ALA A 186 16.09 -6.66 -2.36
CA ALA A 186 14.83 -7.08 -2.95
C ALA A 186 15.04 -7.94 -4.21
N VAL A 187 16.00 -7.58 -5.06
CA VAL A 187 16.37 -8.36 -6.25
C VAL A 187 16.94 -9.72 -5.84
N THR A 188 17.87 -9.76 -4.89
CA THR A 188 18.40 -11.04 -4.36
C THR A 188 17.30 -11.92 -3.80
N PHE A 189 16.34 -11.35 -3.08
CA PHE A 189 15.21 -12.11 -2.57
C PHE A 189 14.29 -12.61 -3.71
N ALA A 190 14.06 -11.80 -4.74
CA ALA A 190 13.34 -12.23 -5.94
C ALA A 190 14.04 -13.40 -6.63
N GLU A 191 15.37 -13.35 -6.79
CA GLU A 191 16.17 -14.43 -7.37
C GLU A 191 16.09 -15.73 -6.56
N GLU A 192 16.04 -15.65 -5.22
CA GLU A 192 15.82 -16.83 -4.36
C GLU A 192 14.48 -17.50 -4.65
N ILE A 193 13.41 -16.73 -4.84
CA ILE A 193 12.07 -17.21 -5.18
C ILE A 193 12.08 -17.82 -6.60
N LEU A 194 12.72 -17.17 -7.55
CA LEU A 194 12.81 -17.61 -8.95
C LEU A 194 13.56 -18.95 -9.15
N ARG A 195 14.37 -19.39 -8.18
CA ARG A 195 14.98 -20.73 -8.19
C ARG A 195 13.99 -21.86 -7.96
N ARG A 196 12.74 -21.55 -7.61
CA ARG A 196 11.70 -22.54 -7.35
C ARG A 196 10.84 -22.75 -8.61
N PRO A 197 10.23 -23.95 -8.76
CA PRO A 197 9.29 -24.20 -9.83
C PRO A 197 8.17 -23.18 -9.85
N PRO A 198 7.99 -22.43 -10.96
CA PRO A 198 7.10 -21.29 -10.99
C PRO A 198 5.64 -21.62 -10.68
N LEU A 199 5.09 -22.66 -11.32
CA LEU A 199 3.70 -23.04 -11.09
C LEU A 199 3.42 -23.43 -9.63
N ALA A 200 4.41 -24.01 -8.95
CA ALA A 200 4.27 -24.34 -7.53
C ALA A 200 4.24 -23.07 -6.65
N VAL A 201 5.09 -22.09 -6.95
CA VAL A 201 5.09 -20.80 -6.25
C VAL A 201 3.77 -20.07 -6.47
N ASP A 202 3.37 -19.90 -7.74
CA ASP A 202 2.14 -19.19 -8.10
C ASP A 202 0.92 -19.85 -7.46
N TYR A 203 0.81 -21.17 -7.53
CA TYR A 203 -0.31 -21.92 -6.97
C TYR A 203 -0.40 -21.79 -5.44
N ASN A 204 0.72 -21.91 -4.73
CA ASN A 204 0.73 -21.76 -3.27
C ASN A 204 0.37 -20.35 -2.84
N LEU A 205 0.88 -19.31 -3.52
CA LEU A 205 0.54 -17.93 -3.21
C LEU A 205 -0.93 -17.61 -3.52
N ARG A 206 -1.48 -18.15 -4.63
CA ARG A 206 -2.92 -18.05 -4.92
C ARG A 206 -3.78 -18.66 -3.83
N LEU A 207 -3.40 -19.86 -3.34
CA LEU A 207 -4.11 -20.51 -2.23
C LEU A 207 -4.05 -19.66 -0.96
N LEU A 208 -2.88 -19.13 -0.59
CA LEU A 208 -2.74 -18.24 0.57
C LEU A 208 -3.62 -16.99 0.45
N ARG A 209 -3.61 -16.33 -0.71
CA ARG A 209 -4.47 -15.16 -0.97
C ARG A 209 -5.96 -15.50 -0.96
N ALA A 210 -6.34 -16.70 -1.44
CA ALA A 210 -7.72 -17.15 -1.42
C ALA A 210 -8.22 -17.45 0.00
N LEU A 211 -7.37 -17.99 0.87
CA LEU A 211 -7.70 -18.26 2.26
C LEU A 211 -7.95 -17.00 3.07
N SER A 212 -7.18 -15.93 2.83
CA SER A 212 -7.41 -14.64 3.47
C SER A 212 -8.70 -13.93 2.97
N ARG A 213 -9.26 -14.38 1.84
CA ARG A 213 -10.55 -13.88 1.30
C ARG A 213 -11.77 -14.73 1.68
N LEU A 214 -11.58 -15.90 2.27
CA LEU A 214 -12.70 -16.71 2.78
C LEU A 214 -13.42 -15.89 3.87
N PRO A 215 -14.76 -15.93 3.93
CA PRO A 215 -15.58 -14.83 4.38
C PRO A 215 -15.20 -14.38 5.79
N THR A 216 -14.30 -13.41 5.85
CA THR A 216 -14.37 -12.45 6.94
C THR A 216 -15.79 -11.91 6.91
N PRO A 217 -16.48 -11.85 8.04
CA PRO A 217 -17.89 -11.55 8.02
C PRO A 217 -18.16 -10.32 7.16
N THR A 218 -18.90 -10.46 6.09
CA THR A 218 -19.46 -9.38 5.26
C THR A 218 -19.99 -8.24 6.13
N ALA A 219 -20.48 -8.59 7.32
CA ALA A 219 -20.89 -7.67 8.35
C ALA A 219 -19.80 -6.64 8.81
N ILE A 220 -18.51 -6.98 8.76
CA ILE A 220 -17.45 -6.01 9.11
C ILE A 220 -17.26 -5.01 7.97
N SER A 221 -17.22 -5.49 6.73
CA SER A 221 -17.08 -4.62 5.54
C SER A 221 -18.30 -3.68 5.40
N ASP A 222 -19.51 -4.18 5.63
CA ASP A 222 -20.72 -3.38 5.53
C ASP A 222 -20.83 -2.36 6.68
N ARG A 223 -20.42 -2.74 7.88
CA ARG A 223 -20.36 -1.82 9.01
C ARG A 223 -19.30 -0.72 8.81
N ALA A 224 -18.15 -1.07 8.23
CA ALA A 224 -17.11 -0.11 7.90
C ALA A 224 -17.56 0.88 6.82
N LYS A 225 -18.28 0.43 5.78
CA LYS A 225 -18.91 1.31 4.79
C LYS A 225 -19.88 2.28 5.46
N GLN A 226 -20.77 1.79 6.33
CA GLN A 226 -21.73 2.62 7.05
C GLN A 226 -21.04 3.65 7.96
N TYR A 227 -19.94 3.28 8.61
CA TYR A 227 -19.14 4.23 9.40
C TYR A 227 -18.45 5.25 8.51
N ASN A 228 -17.84 4.83 7.41
CA ASN A 228 -17.21 5.75 6.46
C ASN A 228 -18.19 6.73 5.85
N GLU A 229 -19.39 6.29 5.48
CA GLU A 229 -20.46 7.17 5.00
C GLU A 229 -20.80 8.26 6.03
N LYS A 230 -20.92 7.91 7.31
CA LYS A 230 -21.16 8.88 8.37
C LYS A 230 -19.98 9.83 8.56
N LEU A 231 -18.75 9.30 8.56
CA LEU A 231 -17.53 10.07 8.77
C LEU A 231 -17.25 11.03 7.61
N GLN A 232 -17.56 10.65 6.37
CA GLN A 232 -17.43 11.53 5.19
C GLN A 232 -18.26 12.80 5.28
N HIS A 233 -19.35 12.80 6.03
CA HIS A 233 -20.20 13.97 6.25
C HIS A 233 -19.91 14.71 7.55
N SER A 234 -18.96 14.22 8.36
CA SER A 234 -18.64 14.80 9.66
C SER A 234 -17.97 16.19 9.55
N GLU A 235 -18.20 17.02 10.56
CA GLU A 235 -17.48 18.29 10.70
C GLU A 235 -15.98 18.04 10.97
N ASP A 236 -15.65 16.97 11.66
CA ASP A 236 -14.28 16.62 12.02
C ASP A 236 -13.45 16.23 10.78
N LEU A 237 -14.04 15.57 9.78
CA LEU A 237 -13.34 15.35 8.52
C LEU A 237 -13.04 16.67 7.80
N LYS A 238 -14.04 17.55 7.70
CA LYS A 238 -13.86 18.87 7.06
C LYS A 238 -12.80 19.70 7.78
N GLU A 239 -12.80 19.66 9.11
CA GLU A 239 -11.81 20.33 9.94
C GLU A 239 -10.41 19.74 9.74
N SER A 240 -10.29 18.42 9.70
CA SER A 240 -9.01 17.73 9.45
C SER A 240 -8.38 18.18 8.13
N LEU A 241 -9.17 18.16 7.03
CA LEU A 241 -8.70 18.57 5.71
C LEU A 241 -8.31 20.05 5.67
N ARG A 242 -9.10 20.92 6.32
CA ARG A 242 -8.80 22.35 6.43
C ARG A 242 -7.52 22.60 7.21
N ALA A 243 -7.38 21.99 8.39
CA ALA A 243 -6.19 22.12 9.24
C ALA A 243 -4.92 21.62 8.53
N PHE A 244 -5.03 20.56 7.74
CA PHE A 244 -3.93 20.07 6.90
C PHE A 244 -3.48 21.13 5.88
N LEU A 245 -4.41 21.75 5.16
CA LEU A 245 -4.10 22.80 4.18
C LEU A 245 -3.52 24.09 4.84
N GLU A 246 -4.01 24.40 6.03
CA GLU A 246 -3.59 25.59 6.80
C GLU A 246 -2.34 25.32 7.64
N HIS A 247 -1.77 24.12 7.60
CA HIS A 247 -0.59 23.71 8.39
C HIS A 247 -0.74 23.96 9.89
N ARG A 248 -1.92 23.74 10.45
CA ARG A 248 -2.23 23.88 11.88
C ARG A 248 -2.76 22.59 12.49
N SER A 249 -2.79 22.53 13.80
CA SER A 249 -3.45 21.44 14.51
C SER A 249 -4.97 21.53 14.34
N PRO A 250 -5.68 20.39 14.03
CA PRO A 250 -7.13 20.35 13.96
C PRO A 250 -7.78 20.44 15.34
N VAL A 251 -9.02 20.95 15.39
CA VAL A 251 -9.86 20.99 16.59
C VAL A 251 -11.09 20.15 16.36
N TYR A 252 -11.07 18.93 16.84
CA TYR A 252 -12.15 17.97 16.65
C TYR A 252 -13.28 18.14 17.68
N ARG A 253 -14.52 17.88 17.24
CA ARG A 253 -15.73 18.01 18.06
C ARG A 253 -16.55 16.73 18.17
N GLY A 254 -16.12 15.65 17.50
CA GLY A 254 -16.78 14.34 17.52
C GLY A 254 -18.11 14.32 16.74
N ARG A 255 -18.27 15.14 15.73
CA ARG A 255 -19.52 15.27 14.96
C ARG A 255 -19.28 15.57 13.48
#